data_b3f848bd9ccc33d6f84e9df835ab6b23
#
_entry.id   b3f848bd9ccc33d6f84e9df835ab6b23
#
_cell.length_a   1.000
_cell.length_b   1.000
_cell.length_c   1.000
_cell.angle_alpha   90.00
_cell.angle_beta   90.00
_cell.angle_gamma   90.00
#
_symmetry.space_group_name_H-M   'P 1'
#
loop_
_entity.id
_entity.type
_entity.pdbx_description
1 polymer ?
#
loop_
_entity_poly.entity_id
_entity_poly.type
_entity_poly.pdbx_seq_one_letter_code
_entity_poly.pdbx_strand_id
1 'polypeptide(L)'
;KEKLTNIQKSPSEFVALIDLNNVKIKTVEEILNIFSENTVAIDCNIRNKEDIKNYISLVYSTNLPSNFEISKLIEMYEGNFSLLANDLDIEKILFDNESKELKYVADNSIKNSFKLIEHILSGNIEKSVSIVDSMEKNDRNSSALLLWMLTRDCKALSLIKEGKGLAELRLWGEQEKAYLNLEKKISFYNLKKLISLLSDLDKSLKGVIKSNPWFVGREIVREMASLSK
;
A
#
# COMPACT_ATOMS: atom_id res chain seq x y z
N LYS A 1 -29.08 -14.50 8.32
CA LYS A 1 -30.08 -14.79 7.26
C LYS A 1 -31.50 -14.55 7.75
N GLU A 2 -31.95 -15.22 8.80
CA GLU A 2 -33.33 -15.14 9.31
C GLU A 2 -33.79 -13.69 9.60
N LYS A 3 -32.95 -12.86 10.21
CA LYS A 3 -33.25 -11.44 10.45
C LYS A 3 -33.41 -10.64 9.15
N LEU A 4 -32.61 -10.91 8.12
CA LEU A 4 -32.69 -10.24 6.81
C LEU A 4 -33.96 -10.62 6.05
N THR A 5 -34.36 -11.89 6.12
CA THR A 5 -35.61 -12.36 5.53
C THR A 5 -36.84 -11.74 6.21
N ASN A 6 -36.77 -11.47 7.51
CA ASN A 6 -37.83 -10.79 8.23
C ASN A 6 -37.94 -9.31 7.85
N ILE A 7 -36.83 -8.64 7.53
CA ILE A 7 -36.82 -7.27 7.00
C ILE A 7 -37.53 -7.23 5.65
N GLN A 8 -37.23 -8.14 4.73
CA GLN A 8 -37.87 -8.20 3.41
C GLN A 8 -39.39 -8.39 3.48
N LYS A 9 -39.89 -9.09 4.48
CA LYS A 9 -41.32 -9.35 4.69
C LYS A 9 -42.04 -8.28 5.47
N SER A 10 -41.37 -7.21 5.88
CA SER A 10 -41.99 -6.12 6.63
C SER A 10 -42.98 -5.34 5.73
N PRO A 11 -44.20 -5.07 6.21
CA PRO A 11 -45.19 -4.29 5.43
C PRO A 11 -44.89 -2.78 5.41
N SER A 12 -43.86 -2.32 6.07
CA SER A 12 -43.49 -0.91 6.16
C SER A 12 -42.57 -0.49 5.01
N GLU A 13 -42.81 0.67 4.40
CA GLU A 13 -41.87 1.30 3.51
C GLU A 13 -40.65 1.79 4.32
N PHE A 14 -39.48 1.21 4.10
CA PHE A 14 -38.24 1.67 4.74
C PHE A 14 -37.05 1.47 3.77
N VAL A 15 -36.00 2.24 3.97
CA VAL A 15 -34.71 2.05 3.30
C VAL A 15 -33.73 1.44 4.30
N ALA A 16 -33.20 0.26 3.98
CA ALA A 16 -32.15 -0.39 4.77
C ALA A 16 -30.80 -0.23 4.09
N LEU A 17 -29.83 0.31 4.80
CA LEU A 17 -28.41 0.33 4.38
C LEU A 17 -27.70 -0.85 5.05
N ILE A 18 -27.16 -1.76 4.26
CA ILE A 18 -26.44 -2.95 4.75
C ILE A 18 -24.98 -2.84 4.34
N ASP A 19 -24.10 -2.63 5.33
CA ASP A 19 -22.67 -2.66 5.11
C ASP A 19 -22.16 -4.10 5.08
N LEU A 20 -21.52 -4.47 3.95
CA LEU A 20 -20.98 -5.80 3.70
C LEU A 20 -19.43 -5.82 3.76
N ASN A 21 -18.80 -4.84 4.38
CA ASN A 21 -17.35 -4.83 4.58
C ASN A 21 -16.90 -6.08 5.35
N ASN A 22 -15.79 -6.67 4.89
CA ASN A 22 -15.19 -7.88 5.47
C ASN A 22 -16.07 -9.15 5.41
N VAL A 23 -17.12 -9.15 4.60
CA VAL A 23 -17.96 -10.33 4.36
C VAL A 23 -17.39 -11.15 3.19
N LYS A 24 -17.39 -12.48 3.30
CA LYS A 24 -16.94 -13.37 2.22
C LYS A 24 -17.84 -13.21 1.00
N ILE A 25 -17.24 -13.18 -0.21
CA ILE A 25 -17.95 -13.00 -1.49
C ILE A 25 -19.18 -13.90 -1.60
N LYS A 26 -19.06 -15.19 -1.27
CA LYS A 26 -20.19 -16.14 -1.29
C LYS A 26 -21.36 -15.71 -0.40
N THR A 27 -21.07 -15.10 0.75
CA THR A 27 -22.10 -14.59 1.67
C THR A 27 -22.75 -13.33 1.13
N VAL A 28 -21.99 -12.48 0.42
CA VAL A 28 -22.51 -11.29 -0.26
C VAL A 28 -23.51 -11.71 -1.35
N GLU A 29 -23.16 -12.68 -2.20
CA GLU A 29 -24.04 -13.24 -3.22
C GLU A 29 -25.33 -13.82 -2.62
N GLU A 30 -25.22 -14.56 -1.52
CA GLU A 30 -26.38 -15.10 -0.81
C GLU A 30 -27.30 -14.00 -0.25
N ILE A 31 -26.74 -12.89 0.23
CA ILE A 31 -27.51 -11.73 0.73
C ILE A 31 -28.19 -11.01 -0.43
N LEU A 32 -27.48 -10.77 -1.54
CA LEU A 32 -28.04 -10.11 -2.73
C LEU A 32 -29.21 -10.91 -3.31
N ASN A 33 -29.10 -12.25 -3.32
CA ASN A 33 -30.17 -13.13 -3.79
C ASN A 33 -31.44 -13.08 -2.91
N ILE A 34 -31.33 -12.74 -1.63
CA ILE A 34 -32.49 -12.55 -0.75
C ILE A 34 -33.27 -11.30 -1.13
N PHE A 35 -32.59 -10.26 -1.62
CA PHE A 35 -33.18 -8.93 -1.89
C PHE A 35 -33.30 -8.60 -3.39
N SER A 36 -33.42 -9.59 -4.26
CA SER A 36 -33.25 -9.46 -5.72
C SER A 36 -34.21 -8.45 -6.42
N GLU A 37 -35.36 -8.13 -5.85
CA GLU A 37 -36.38 -7.34 -6.56
C GLU A 37 -36.32 -5.83 -6.30
N ASN A 38 -35.78 -5.36 -5.17
CA ASN A 38 -35.76 -3.93 -4.79
C ASN A 38 -34.45 -3.51 -4.15
N THR A 39 -33.33 -3.99 -4.68
CA THR A 39 -32.02 -3.77 -4.07
C THR A 39 -31.05 -3.16 -5.06
N VAL A 40 -30.35 -2.11 -4.62
CA VAL A 40 -29.19 -1.57 -5.34
C VAL A 40 -27.94 -2.00 -4.59
N ALA A 41 -27.07 -2.76 -5.24
CA ALA A 41 -25.75 -3.09 -4.72
C ALA A 41 -24.74 -2.08 -5.25
N ILE A 42 -24.03 -1.40 -4.36
CA ILE A 42 -22.98 -0.45 -4.71
C ILE A 42 -21.65 -1.06 -4.27
N ASP A 43 -20.77 -1.32 -5.23
CA ASP A 43 -19.40 -1.74 -4.95
C ASP A 43 -18.52 -0.50 -4.80
N CYS A 44 -18.11 -0.23 -3.55
CA CYS A 44 -17.26 0.91 -3.19
C CYS A 44 -15.77 0.54 -3.15
N ASN A 45 -15.38 -0.64 -3.63
CA ASN A 45 -13.98 -1.04 -3.63
C ASN A 45 -13.19 -0.33 -4.74
N ILE A 46 -12.13 0.33 -4.36
CA ILE A 46 -11.15 0.87 -5.30
C ILE A 46 -10.14 -0.24 -5.62
N ARG A 47 -10.16 -0.74 -6.86
CA ARG A 47 -9.35 -1.90 -7.28
C ARG A 47 -8.22 -1.56 -8.23
N ASN A 48 -8.38 -0.47 -8.97
CA ASN A 48 -7.45 -0.10 -10.04
C ASN A 48 -7.31 1.42 -10.18
N LYS A 49 -6.41 1.83 -11.06
CA LYS A 49 -6.15 3.27 -11.32
C LYS A 49 -7.34 3.98 -11.96
N GLU A 50 -8.16 3.27 -12.71
CA GLU A 50 -9.35 3.85 -13.34
C GLU A 50 -10.43 4.18 -12.31
N ASP A 51 -10.60 3.35 -11.28
CA ASP A 51 -11.52 3.65 -10.17
C ASP A 51 -11.09 4.93 -9.43
N ILE A 52 -9.77 5.12 -9.22
CA ILE A 52 -9.23 6.33 -8.60
C ILE A 52 -9.49 7.55 -9.49
N LYS A 53 -9.27 7.42 -10.80
CA LYS A 53 -9.53 8.48 -11.77
C LYS A 53 -11.01 8.88 -11.77
N ASN A 54 -11.91 7.91 -11.75
CA ASN A 54 -13.34 8.13 -11.69
C ASN A 54 -13.74 8.86 -10.39
N TYR A 55 -13.13 8.49 -9.25
CA TYR A 55 -13.35 9.20 -7.98
C TYR A 55 -12.86 10.65 -8.06
N ILE A 56 -11.64 10.91 -8.55
CA ILE A 56 -11.11 12.27 -8.74
C ILE A 56 -12.06 13.08 -9.64
N SER A 57 -12.55 12.49 -10.74
CA SER A 57 -13.49 13.11 -11.65
C SER A 57 -14.82 13.45 -10.99
N LEU A 58 -15.29 12.61 -10.05
CA LEU A 58 -16.49 12.86 -9.28
C LEU A 58 -16.31 14.02 -8.29
N VAL A 59 -15.15 14.10 -7.62
CA VAL A 59 -14.83 15.18 -6.66
C VAL A 59 -14.73 16.54 -7.37
N TYR A 60 -14.13 16.57 -8.57
CA TYR A 60 -13.91 17.79 -9.37
C TYR A 60 -14.92 17.94 -10.52
N SER A 61 -16.20 17.68 -10.28
CA SER A 61 -17.26 17.62 -11.30
C SER A 61 -17.31 18.80 -12.28
N THR A 62 -16.85 19.99 -11.89
CA THR A 62 -16.86 21.22 -12.74
C THR A 62 -15.49 21.67 -13.21
N ASN A 63 -14.41 21.34 -12.50
CA ASN A 63 -13.04 21.78 -12.78
C ASN A 63 -12.08 20.58 -12.76
N LEU A 64 -12.29 19.64 -13.69
CA LEU A 64 -11.50 18.43 -13.76
C LEU A 64 -10.01 18.75 -14.02
N PRO A 65 -9.06 18.26 -13.20
CA PRO A 65 -7.65 18.35 -13.45
C PRO A 65 -7.28 17.70 -14.80
N SER A 66 -6.19 18.14 -15.42
CA SER A 66 -5.71 17.49 -16.64
C SER A 66 -5.37 16.02 -16.41
N ASN A 67 -5.42 15.20 -17.46
CA ASN A 67 -5.04 13.78 -17.36
C ASN A 67 -3.60 13.59 -16.83
N PHE A 68 -2.71 14.56 -17.09
CA PHE A 68 -1.35 14.55 -16.55
C PHE A 68 -1.33 14.75 -15.03
N GLU A 69 -2.10 15.70 -14.51
CA GLU A 69 -2.22 15.97 -13.07
C GLU A 69 -2.87 14.78 -12.34
N ILE A 70 -3.92 14.20 -12.91
CA ILE A 70 -4.57 12.99 -12.37
C ILE A 70 -3.57 11.83 -12.31
N SER A 71 -2.79 11.63 -13.38
CA SER A 71 -1.78 10.56 -13.41
C SER A 71 -0.69 10.78 -12.37
N LYS A 72 -0.27 12.03 -12.18
CA LYS A 72 0.70 12.42 -11.16
C LYS A 72 0.16 12.20 -9.75
N LEU A 73 -1.11 12.56 -9.49
CA LEU A 73 -1.79 12.28 -8.22
C LEU A 73 -1.81 10.78 -7.91
N ILE A 74 -2.27 9.97 -8.88
CA ILE A 74 -2.33 8.51 -8.71
C ILE A 74 -0.93 7.95 -8.40
N GLU A 75 0.11 8.48 -9.04
CA GLU A 75 1.50 8.06 -8.77
C GLU A 75 1.97 8.52 -7.38
N MET A 76 1.66 9.74 -6.96
CA MET A 76 2.05 10.29 -5.66
C MET A 76 1.47 9.49 -4.50
N TYR A 77 0.22 9.09 -4.58
CA TYR A 77 -0.46 8.36 -3.51
C TYR A 77 -0.29 6.85 -3.59
N GLU A 78 0.20 6.31 -4.70
CA GLU A 78 0.57 4.89 -4.91
C GLU A 78 -0.42 3.87 -4.32
N GLY A 79 -1.73 4.15 -4.45
CA GLY A 79 -2.80 3.27 -3.96
C GLY A 79 -3.20 3.50 -2.49
N ASN A 80 -2.66 4.49 -1.81
CA ASN A 80 -3.22 4.96 -0.54
C ASN A 80 -4.43 5.87 -0.81
N PHE A 81 -5.54 5.22 -1.22
CA PHE A 81 -6.76 5.91 -1.60
C PHE A 81 -7.34 6.74 -0.44
N SER A 82 -7.27 6.24 0.80
CA SER A 82 -7.81 6.97 1.96
C SER A 82 -7.10 8.30 2.19
N LEU A 83 -5.77 8.32 2.02
CA LEU A 83 -5.00 9.55 2.12
C LEU A 83 -5.33 10.51 0.97
N LEU A 84 -5.38 10.01 -0.26
CA LEU A 84 -5.80 10.80 -1.42
C LEU A 84 -7.18 11.42 -1.20
N ALA A 85 -8.17 10.64 -0.76
CA ALA A 85 -9.52 11.14 -0.52
C ALA A 85 -9.55 12.25 0.54
N ASN A 86 -8.85 12.06 1.67
CA ASN A 86 -8.74 13.08 2.72
C ASN A 86 -8.08 14.37 2.22
N ASP A 87 -7.00 14.28 1.45
CA ASP A 87 -6.30 15.45 0.94
C ASP A 87 -7.14 16.20 -0.09
N LEU A 88 -7.90 15.50 -0.95
CA LEU A 88 -8.86 16.10 -1.87
C LEU A 88 -10.02 16.78 -1.14
N ASP A 89 -10.52 16.19 -0.06
CA ASP A 89 -11.57 16.80 0.77
C ASP A 89 -11.07 18.07 1.46
N ILE A 90 -9.84 18.06 1.98
CA ILE A 90 -9.19 19.24 2.57
C ILE A 90 -9.01 20.34 1.51
N GLU A 91 -8.53 19.99 0.32
CA GLU A 91 -8.37 20.94 -0.78
C GLU A 91 -9.69 21.60 -1.17
N LYS A 92 -10.75 20.81 -1.26
CA LYS A 92 -12.10 21.30 -1.54
C LYS A 92 -12.61 22.29 -0.49
N ILE A 93 -12.30 22.04 0.78
CA ILE A 93 -12.69 22.95 1.89
C ILE A 93 -11.88 24.25 1.85
N LEU A 94 -10.57 24.18 1.54
CA LEU A 94 -9.69 25.35 1.60
C LEU A 94 -9.83 26.27 0.40
N PHE A 95 -10.14 25.77 -0.78
CA PHE A 95 -10.05 26.51 -2.04
C PHE A 95 -11.37 26.70 -2.78
N ASP A 96 -12.49 26.35 -2.17
CA ASP A 96 -13.89 26.64 -2.60
C ASP A 96 -14.09 26.60 -4.15
N ASN A 97 -13.58 25.55 -4.81
CA ASN A 97 -13.78 25.24 -6.23
C ASN A 97 -13.31 26.29 -7.28
N GLU A 98 -12.66 27.37 -6.91
CA GLU A 98 -12.27 28.44 -7.86
C GLU A 98 -10.88 28.24 -8.50
N SER A 99 -10.03 27.40 -7.96
CA SER A 99 -8.67 27.20 -8.50
C SER A 99 -8.58 26.00 -9.43
N LYS A 100 -8.12 26.25 -10.67
CA LYS A 100 -7.84 25.20 -11.67
C LYS A 100 -6.58 24.37 -11.38
N GLU A 101 -5.80 24.74 -10.38
CA GLU A 101 -4.55 24.07 -10.01
C GLU A 101 -4.70 23.40 -8.67
N LEU A 102 -4.26 22.15 -8.59
CA LEU A 102 -4.14 21.38 -7.35
C LEU A 102 -3.06 22.02 -6.45
N LYS A 103 -3.43 23.03 -5.66
CA LYS A 103 -2.49 23.82 -4.88
C LYS A 103 -2.03 23.17 -3.59
N TYR A 104 -2.86 22.30 -3.01
CA TYR A 104 -2.65 21.76 -1.67
C TYR A 104 -2.21 20.30 -1.65
N VAL A 105 -2.20 19.63 -2.77
CA VAL A 105 -1.64 18.28 -2.81
C VAL A 105 -0.15 18.40 -2.47
N ALA A 106 0.06 18.61 -1.16
CA ALA A 106 1.38 18.70 -0.59
C ALA A 106 2.15 17.42 -0.97
N ASP A 107 3.43 17.57 -1.15
CA ASP A 107 4.42 16.50 -1.29
C ASP A 107 4.46 15.57 -0.02
N ASN A 108 3.33 15.51 0.67
CA ASN A 108 2.99 14.71 1.85
C ASN A 108 2.54 13.30 1.49
N SER A 109 2.79 12.86 0.25
CA SER A 109 2.61 11.45 -0.05
C SER A 109 3.52 10.66 0.88
N ILE A 110 2.96 10.17 1.97
CA ILE A 110 3.54 9.05 2.70
C ILE A 110 3.58 7.95 1.66
N LYS A 111 4.68 7.91 0.90
CA LYS A 111 4.91 6.85 -0.06
C LYS A 111 4.73 5.58 0.73
N ASN A 112 3.72 4.82 0.34
CA ASN A 112 3.23 3.70 1.12
C ASN A 112 4.43 2.79 1.43
N SER A 113 4.91 2.81 2.67
CA SER A 113 6.08 2.04 3.11
C SER A 113 5.95 0.55 2.75
N PHE A 114 4.71 0.04 2.67
CA PHE A 114 4.44 -1.34 2.25
C PHE A 114 4.75 -1.61 0.77
N LYS A 115 4.85 -0.57 -0.07
CA LYS A 115 5.31 -0.72 -1.47
C LYS A 115 6.82 -0.72 -1.62
N LEU A 116 7.56 -0.46 -0.55
CA LEU A 116 9.02 -0.48 -0.59
C LEU A 116 9.54 -1.79 -1.18
N ILE A 117 9.00 -2.92 -0.74
CA ILE A 117 9.45 -4.23 -1.23
C ILE A 117 9.12 -4.45 -2.71
N GLU A 118 7.98 -3.97 -3.21
CA GLU A 118 7.61 -4.09 -4.62
C GLU A 118 8.65 -3.38 -5.51
N HIS A 119 9.08 -2.19 -5.11
CA HIS A 119 10.11 -1.44 -5.83
C HIS A 119 11.50 -2.08 -5.70
N ILE A 120 11.83 -2.64 -4.54
CA ILE A 120 13.06 -3.42 -4.35
C ILE A 120 13.05 -4.63 -5.30
N LEU A 121 11.99 -5.43 -5.30
CA LEU A 121 11.87 -6.63 -6.12
C LEU A 121 11.84 -6.35 -7.62
N SER A 122 11.37 -5.17 -8.04
CA SER A 122 11.43 -4.70 -9.43
C SER A 122 12.77 -4.06 -9.82
N GLY A 123 13.73 -3.95 -8.90
CA GLY A 123 15.04 -3.34 -9.15
C GLY A 123 15.00 -1.82 -9.29
N ASN A 124 13.93 -1.15 -8.85
CA ASN A 124 13.78 0.31 -8.93
C ASN A 124 14.44 0.99 -7.72
N ILE A 125 15.75 1.22 -7.83
CA ILE A 125 16.59 1.80 -6.76
C ILE A 125 16.08 3.20 -6.37
N GLU A 126 15.77 4.05 -7.35
CA GLU A 126 15.38 5.45 -7.10
C GLU A 126 14.07 5.55 -6.30
N LYS A 127 13.03 4.81 -6.73
CA LYS A 127 11.76 4.76 -5.99
C LYS A 127 11.92 4.13 -4.61
N SER A 128 12.70 3.07 -4.49
CA SER A 128 12.95 2.42 -3.20
C SER A 128 13.63 3.36 -2.20
N VAL A 129 14.66 4.09 -2.63
CA VAL A 129 15.34 5.08 -1.77
C VAL A 129 14.41 6.25 -1.44
N SER A 130 13.64 6.74 -2.42
CA SER A 130 12.69 7.83 -2.21
C SER A 130 11.60 7.50 -1.19
N ILE A 131 11.19 6.22 -1.05
CA ILE A 131 10.27 5.79 0.01
C ILE A 131 10.95 5.90 1.39
N VAL A 132 12.20 5.45 1.51
CA VAL A 132 12.96 5.56 2.77
C VAL A 132 13.16 7.04 3.16
N ASP A 133 13.46 7.92 2.19
CA ASP A 133 13.58 9.36 2.43
C ASP A 133 12.25 9.98 2.90
N SER A 134 11.14 9.53 2.33
CA SER A 134 9.80 9.95 2.76
C SER A 134 9.49 9.48 4.18
N MET A 135 9.83 8.24 4.53
CA MET A 135 9.67 7.73 5.90
C MET A 135 10.46 8.57 6.91
N GLU A 136 11.73 8.90 6.61
CA GLU A 136 12.57 9.72 7.50
C GLU A 136 12.01 11.13 7.70
N LYS A 137 11.48 11.76 6.64
CA LYS A 137 10.92 13.11 6.70
C LYS A 137 9.63 13.17 7.51
N ASN A 138 8.74 12.19 7.31
CA ASN A 138 7.38 12.22 7.86
C ASN A 138 7.30 11.67 9.28
N ASP A 139 8.06 10.65 9.61
CA ASP A 139 8.11 10.07 10.97
C ASP A 139 9.47 9.44 11.25
N ARG A 140 10.28 10.14 12.01
CA ARG A 140 11.61 9.63 12.45
C ARG A 140 11.51 8.35 13.27
N ASN A 141 10.38 8.07 13.90
CA ASN A 141 10.18 6.85 14.69
C ASN A 141 9.87 5.63 13.79
N SER A 142 9.51 5.85 12.52
CA SER A 142 9.24 4.75 11.58
C SER A 142 10.48 3.95 11.15
N SER A 143 11.67 4.32 11.62
CA SER A 143 12.91 3.54 11.42
C SER A 143 12.84 2.12 11.97
N ALA A 144 12.09 1.90 13.07
CA ALA A 144 11.81 0.55 13.57
C ALA A 144 10.91 -0.26 12.62
N LEU A 145 9.95 0.39 11.96
CA LEU A 145 9.13 -0.23 10.92
C LEU A 145 9.99 -0.63 9.72
N LEU A 146 10.91 0.24 9.29
CA LEU A 146 11.86 -0.07 8.21
C LEU A 146 12.70 -1.30 8.54
N LEU A 147 13.26 -1.37 9.76
CA LEU A 147 14.00 -2.56 10.22
C LEU A 147 13.15 -3.82 10.16
N TRP A 148 11.90 -3.75 10.67
CA TRP A 148 10.99 -4.89 10.65
C TRP A 148 10.70 -5.38 9.23
N MET A 149 10.40 -4.47 8.30
CA MET A 149 10.13 -4.80 6.90
C MET A 149 11.33 -5.49 6.25
N LEU A 150 12.51 -4.87 6.32
CA LEU A 150 13.74 -5.42 5.72
C LEU A 150 14.16 -6.76 6.35
N THR A 151 13.93 -6.93 7.65
CA THR A 151 14.18 -8.20 8.35
C THR A 151 13.26 -9.30 7.84
N ARG A 152 11.96 -9.01 7.65
CA ARG A 152 11.00 -9.95 7.07
C ARG A 152 11.43 -10.38 5.66
N ASP A 153 11.89 -9.44 4.86
CA ASP A 153 12.28 -9.68 3.47
C ASP A 153 13.55 -10.52 3.38
N CYS A 154 14.56 -10.21 4.21
CA CYS A 154 15.77 -11.06 4.29
C CYS A 154 15.47 -12.45 4.86
N LYS A 155 14.50 -12.57 5.79
CA LYS A 155 14.04 -13.88 6.28
C LYS A 155 13.37 -14.67 5.16
N ALA A 156 12.57 -14.03 4.32
CA ALA A 156 11.95 -14.69 3.16
C ALA A 156 13.03 -15.28 2.22
N LEU A 157 14.05 -14.50 1.88
CA LEU A 157 15.17 -14.96 1.05
C LEU A 157 15.96 -16.11 1.71
N SER A 158 16.17 -16.05 3.02
CA SER A 158 16.85 -17.12 3.77
C SER A 158 16.04 -18.43 3.75
N LEU A 159 14.73 -18.36 3.96
CA LEU A 159 13.85 -19.53 3.93
C LEU A 159 13.85 -20.20 2.55
N ILE A 160 13.79 -19.41 1.47
CA ILE A 160 13.86 -19.96 0.11
C ILE A 160 15.19 -20.65 -0.13
N LYS A 161 16.32 -20.04 0.29
CA LYS A 161 17.66 -20.64 0.21
C LYS A 161 17.77 -21.98 0.95
N GLU A 162 16.98 -22.14 2.01
CA GLU A 162 16.89 -23.40 2.78
C GLU A 162 15.88 -24.39 2.18
N GLY A 163 15.24 -24.07 1.04
CA GLY A 163 14.20 -24.90 0.41
C GLY A 163 12.88 -24.89 1.17
N LYS A 164 12.63 -23.90 2.01
CA LYS A 164 11.40 -23.74 2.79
C LYS A 164 10.40 -22.82 2.09
N GLY A 165 9.11 -23.07 2.31
CA GLY A 165 8.03 -22.20 1.82
C GLY A 165 7.87 -20.91 2.62
N LEU A 166 7.16 -19.93 2.06
CA LEU A 166 6.95 -18.60 2.65
C LEU A 166 5.62 -18.45 3.40
N ALA A 167 4.87 -19.53 3.61
CA ALA A 167 3.54 -19.51 4.23
C ALA A 167 3.55 -18.88 5.64
N GLU A 168 4.60 -19.13 6.44
CA GLU A 168 4.73 -18.53 7.78
C GLU A 168 4.86 -17.00 7.77
N LEU A 169 5.37 -16.42 6.66
CA LEU A 169 5.47 -14.99 6.45
C LEU A 169 4.23 -14.40 5.77
N ARG A 170 3.22 -15.22 5.50
CA ARG A 170 2.00 -14.88 4.77
C ARG A 170 2.30 -14.26 3.39
N LEU A 171 3.31 -14.80 2.72
CA LEU A 171 3.71 -14.44 1.37
C LEU A 171 3.28 -15.57 0.44
N TRP A 172 2.46 -15.24 -0.56
CA TRP A 172 1.95 -16.19 -1.56
C TRP A 172 1.67 -15.50 -2.89
N GLY A 173 1.41 -16.28 -3.92
CA GLY A 173 1.03 -15.78 -5.23
C GLY A 173 2.14 -14.99 -5.92
N GLU A 174 1.84 -13.81 -6.41
CA GLU A 174 2.79 -12.96 -7.13
C GLU A 174 3.95 -12.47 -6.25
N GLN A 175 3.68 -12.22 -4.96
CA GLN A 175 4.74 -11.83 -4.01
C GLN A 175 5.75 -12.97 -3.84
N GLU A 176 5.27 -14.18 -3.60
CA GLU A 176 6.15 -15.36 -3.47
C GLU A 176 7.01 -15.56 -4.72
N LYS A 177 6.41 -15.47 -5.92
CA LYS A 177 7.14 -15.56 -7.19
C LYS A 177 8.24 -14.50 -7.31
N ALA A 178 7.97 -13.26 -6.88
CA ALA A 178 8.93 -12.18 -6.93
C ALA A 178 10.14 -12.45 -6.02
N TYR A 179 9.92 -12.99 -4.80
CA TYR A 179 11.02 -13.41 -3.93
C TYR A 179 11.81 -14.60 -4.48
N LEU A 180 11.14 -15.58 -5.09
CA LEU A 180 11.78 -16.70 -5.76
C LEU A 180 12.69 -16.24 -6.92
N ASN A 181 12.26 -15.21 -7.66
CA ASN A 181 13.06 -14.64 -8.74
C ASN A 181 14.28 -13.87 -8.21
N LEU A 182 14.10 -13.10 -7.14
CA LEU A 182 15.20 -12.39 -6.50
C LEU A 182 16.22 -13.37 -5.88
N GLU A 183 15.74 -14.42 -5.22
CA GLU A 183 16.58 -15.44 -4.60
C GLU A 183 17.56 -16.07 -5.59
N LYS A 184 17.13 -16.35 -6.82
CA LYS A 184 17.98 -16.92 -7.89
C LYS A 184 19.15 -16.01 -8.24
N LYS A 185 19.01 -14.70 -8.06
CA LYS A 185 20.05 -13.68 -8.35
C LYS A 185 20.96 -13.41 -7.15
N ILE A 186 20.51 -13.70 -5.92
CA ILE A 186 21.26 -13.43 -4.69
C ILE A 186 22.14 -14.62 -4.32
N SER A 187 23.46 -14.38 -4.23
CA SER A 187 24.40 -15.35 -3.68
C SER A 187 24.30 -15.46 -2.15
N PHE A 188 24.78 -16.54 -1.57
CA PHE A 188 24.93 -16.67 -0.11
C PHE A 188 25.78 -15.54 0.48
N TYR A 189 26.80 -15.09 -0.23
CA TYR A 189 27.63 -13.96 0.19
C TYR A 189 26.81 -12.67 0.30
N ASN A 190 26.01 -12.36 -0.72
CA ASN A 190 25.16 -11.16 -0.72
C ASN A 190 24.10 -11.22 0.39
N LEU A 191 23.48 -12.38 0.59
CA LEU A 191 22.51 -12.56 1.68
C LEU A 191 23.17 -12.36 3.05
N LYS A 192 24.36 -12.90 3.28
CA LYS A 192 25.14 -12.70 4.51
C LYS A 192 25.48 -11.22 4.72
N LYS A 193 25.85 -10.51 3.64
CA LYS A 193 26.11 -9.07 3.68
C LYS A 193 24.86 -8.28 4.11
N LEU A 194 23.69 -8.59 3.53
CA LEU A 194 22.42 -7.97 3.89
C LEU A 194 22.06 -8.22 5.37
N ILE A 195 22.24 -9.44 5.87
CA ILE A 195 22.00 -9.77 7.29
C ILE A 195 22.98 -9.00 8.20
N SER A 196 24.23 -8.81 7.80
CA SER A 196 25.17 -7.97 8.55
C SER A 196 24.72 -6.52 8.62
N LEU A 197 24.29 -5.94 7.49
CA LEU A 197 23.75 -4.58 7.44
C LEU A 197 22.47 -4.41 8.29
N LEU A 198 21.59 -5.44 8.30
CA LEU A 198 20.43 -5.45 9.18
C LEU A 198 20.82 -5.43 10.66
N SER A 199 21.86 -6.19 11.04
CA SER A 199 22.41 -6.14 12.42
C SER A 199 22.95 -4.75 12.75
N ASP A 200 23.59 -4.07 11.82
CA ASP A 200 24.09 -2.72 12.01
C ASP A 200 22.94 -1.70 12.09
N LEU A 201 21.87 -1.87 11.32
CA LEU A 201 20.66 -1.08 11.43
C LEU A 201 20.01 -1.24 12.83
N ASP A 202 19.86 -2.47 13.31
CA ASP A 202 19.33 -2.75 14.66
C ASP A 202 20.20 -2.13 15.77
N LYS A 203 21.50 -2.28 15.68
CA LYS A 203 22.47 -1.67 16.63
C LYS A 203 22.42 -0.14 16.60
N SER A 204 22.26 0.44 15.41
CA SER A 204 22.13 1.89 15.24
C SER A 204 20.84 2.41 15.89
N LEU A 205 19.72 1.72 15.69
CA LEU A 205 18.43 2.05 16.33
C LEU A 205 18.50 1.96 17.85
N LYS A 206 19.24 1.00 18.39
CA LYS A 206 19.46 0.81 19.81
C LYS A 206 20.54 1.72 20.40
N GLY A 207 21.17 2.57 19.58
CA GLY A 207 22.25 3.46 20.03
C GLY A 207 23.57 2.75 20.38
N VAL A 208 23.73 1.48 20.00
CA VAL A 208 24.94 0.68 20.24
C VAL A 208 26.08 1.17 19.35
N ILE A 209 25.78 1.57 18.13
CA ILE A 209 26.74 2.19 17.21
C ILE A 209 26.30 3.61 16.85
N LYS A 210 27.29 4.50 16.68
CA LYS A 210 27.05 5.90 16.31
C LYS A 210 26.90 6.01 14.78
N SER A 211 25.84 5.46 14.22
CA SER A 211 25.50 5.66 12.82
C SER A 211 24.03 6.11 12.68
N ASN A 212 23.71 6.80 11.60
CA ASN A 212 22.34 7.17 11.32
C ASN A 212 21.59 5.93 10.79
N PRO A 213 20.52 5.44 11.46
CA PRO A 213 19.76 4.27 11.02
C PRO A 213 19.19 4.43 9.62
N TRP A 214 18.79 5.63 9.23
CA TRP A 214 18.28 5.92 7.90
C TRP A 214 19.33 5.77 6.81
N PHE A 215 20.59 6.11 7.11
CA PHE A 215 21.69 5.88 6.17
C PHE A 215 21.89 4.38 5.93
N VAL A 216 21.96 3.58 7.00
CA VAL A 216 22.10 2.12 6.90
C VAL A 216 20.90 1.51 6.19
N GLY A 217 19.68 1.97 6.48
CA GLY A 217 18.47 1.52 5.80
C GLY A 217 18.50 1.75 4.29
N ARG A 218 18.94 2.94 3.84
CA ARG A 218 19.13 3.23 2.41
C ARG A 218 20.18 2.32 1.76
N GLU A 219 21.24 2.01 2.47
CA GLU A 219 22.29 1.11 1.95
C GLU A 219 21.74 -0.29 1.71
N ILE A 220 20.97 -0.85 2.68
CA ILE A 220 20.31 -2.14 2.52
C ILE A 220 19.36 -2.13 1.32
N VAL A 221 18.52 -1.11 1.21
CA VAL A 221 17.54 -0.98 0.13
C VAL A 221 18.21 -0.89 -1.24
N ARG A 222 19.29 -0.10 -1.36
CA ARG A 222 20.09 0.01 -2.60
C ARG A 222 20.71 -1.33 -2.98
N GLU A 223 21.31 -2.01 -2.02
CA GLU A 223 21.92 -3.32 -2.24
C GLU A 223 20.90 -4.34 -2.73
N MET A 224 19.75 -4.47 -2.01
CA MET A 224 18.69 -5.40 -2.41
C MET A 224 18.12 -5.08 -3.80
N ALA A 225 17.83 -3.82 -4.08
CA ALA A 225 17.26 -3.40 -5.36
C ALA A 225 18.30 -3.57 -6.52
N SER A 226 19.57 -3.39 -6.25
CA SER A 226 20.62 -3.61 -7.25
C SER A 226 20.75 -5.09 -7.64
N LEU A 227 20.54 -6.00 -6.70
CA LEU A 227 20.56 -7.44 -6.91
C LEU A 227 19.31 -7.95 -7.64
N SER A 228 18.24 -7.15 -7.64
CA SER A 228 16.96 -7.48 -8.31
C SER A 228 16.98 -7.21 -9.82
N LYS A 229 17.95 -6.41 -10.31
CA LYS A 229 18.15 -6.14 -11.74
C LYS A 229 18.70 -7.37 -12.43
#